data_a97c68cf0f38adfd54923b6308bf8026
#
_entry.id   a97c68cf0f38adfd54923b6308bf8026
#
_cell.length_a   1.000
_cell.length_b   1.000
_cell.length_c   1.000
_cell.angle_alpha   90.00
_cell.angle_beta   90.00
_cell.angle_gamma   90.00
#
_symmetry.space_group_name_H-M   'P 1'
#
loop_
_entity.id
_entity.type
_entity.pdbx_description
1 polymer ?
#
loop_
_entity_poly.entity_id
_entity_poly.type
_entity_poly.pdbx_seq_one_letter_code
_entity_poly.pdbx_strand_id
1 'polypeptide(L)'
;MFNIPFFQRTPETFGLDIGSSAVKVVQFRPAASGPGLVALGIAPVAPDVVAEGTIKDPPSLAEAIKQAIGRAGVKTKEAAIGVSGRELIIKKVQIPEVPAKELRDAVQLEAEHHIPFAIDEVFLDYHVVSRRDGAMELIVVAVKKSKVVEYVGVVEEAGLNPVVVDVDGFALGNQFELNHPDQADEAVALIDIGASVMKTNVMRAGASIFARDIPFGGNNYTQAITQHLKIPAEQAEAAKLGQDVGVTWDALVPALETVSRELSLEVQRTFDYFASTADSERIGKIVLAGGCSQLPGLADYLSSTWGIPVELARPFERIEVPPAHAEAVAAAGPALAVAVGLALRQPGDKAE
;
A
#
# COMPACT_ATOMS: atom_id res chain seq x y z
N MET A 1 -31.11 -18.06 -36.01
CA MET A 1 -30.34 -16.87 -35.64
C MET A 1 -29.50 -17.26 -34.41
N PHE A 2 -28.23 -17.57 -34.61
CA PHE A 2 -27.35 -17.97 -33.52
C PHE A 2 -26.89 -16.70 -32.80
N ASN A 3 -27.31 -16.52 -31.53
CA ASN A 3 -26.80 -15.51 -30.66
C ASN A 3 -25.38 -15.95 -30.22
N ILE A 4 -24.35 -15.37 -30.83
CA ILE A 4 -22.98 -15.51 -30.37
C ILE A 4 -22.89 -14.60 -29.16
N PRO A 5 -22.60 -15.11 -27.93
CA PRO A 5 -22.35 -14.23 -26.82
C PRO A 5 -21.11 -13.40 -27.16
N PHE A 6 -21.25 -12.10 -27.29
CA PHE A 6 -20.12 -11.17 -27.26
C PHE A 6 -19.45 -11.38 -25.91
N PHE A 7 -18.28 -12.01 -25.89
CA PHE A 7 -17.36 -11.94 -24.80
C PHE A 7 -17.03 -10.45 -24.62
N GLN A 8 -17.67 -9.80 -23.70
CA GLN A 8 -17.17 -8.52 -23.19
C GLN A 8 -15.83 -8.85 -22.56
N ARG A 9 -14.73 -8.55 -23.28
CA ARG A 9 -13.40 -8.56 -22.70
C ARG A 9 -13.44 -7.56 -21.56
N THR A 10 -13.25 -8.02 -20.34
CA THR A 10 -12.96 -7.13 -19.22
C THR A 10 -11.78 -6.26 -19.66
N PRO A 11 -11.87 -4.93 -19.57
CA PRO A 11 -10.78 -4.07 -20.00
C PRO A 11 -9.52 -4.46 -19.23
N GLU A 12 -8.40 -4.58 -19.95
CA GLU A 12 -7.12 -4.85 -19.30
C GLU A 12 -6.75 -3.65 -18.44
N THR A 13 -6.65 -3.86 -17.13
CA THR A 13 -6.21 -2.84 -16.15
C THR A 13 -4.75 -3.01 -15.81
N PHE A 14 -4.14 -1.96 -15.26
CA PHE A 14 -2.83 -2.02 -14.63
C PHE A 14 -2.86 -1.31 -13.28
N GLY A 15 -2.02 -1.74 -12.36
CA GLY A 15 -1.82 -1.09 -11.06
C GLY A 15 -0.87 0.11 -11.20
N LEU A 16 -1.30 1.27 -10.68
CA LEU A 16 -0.55 2.51 -10.63
C LEU A 16 -0.40 2.93 -9.16
N ASP A 17 0.76 2.66 -8.58
CA ASP A 17 1.13 3.11 -7.23
C ASP A 17 1.80 4.48 -7.32
N ILE A 18 1.17 5.48 -6.71
CA ILE A 18 1.64 6.88 -6.66
C ILE A 18 2.29 7.11 -5.30
N GLY A 19 3.58 6.86 -5.22
CA GLY A 19 4.37 7.07 -4.00
C GLY A 19 5.07 8.43 -3.95
N SER A 20 5.59 8.79 -2.77
CA SER A 20 6.30 10.07 -2.54
C SER A 20 7.71 10.10 -3.15
N SER A 21 8.33 8.96 -3.46
CA SER A 21 9.66 8.89 -4.09
C SER A 21 9.64 8.32 -5.49
N ALA A 22 8.62 7.55 -5.84
CA ALA A 22 8.49 6.94 -7.16
C ALA A 22 7.03 6.62 -7.50
N VAL A 23 6.70 6.73 -8.78
CA VAL A 23 5.52 6.14 -9.39
C VAL A 23 5.89 4.76 -9.90
N LYS A 24 5.04 3.77 -9.63
CA LYS A 24 5.26 2.37 -10.04
C LYS A 24 4.06 1.85 -10.81
N VAL A 25 4.33 1.11 -11.86
CA VAL A 25 3.35 0.54 -12.78
C VAL A 25 3.58 -0.95 -12.89
N VAL A 26 2.54 -1.73 -12.69
CA VAL A 26 2.54 -3.19 -12.86
C VAL A 26 1.31 -3.59 -13.65
N GLN A 27 1.48 -4.45 -14.67
CA GLN A 27 0.37 -5.03 -15.42
C GLN A 27 0.51 -6.54 -15.49
N PHE A 28 -0.59 -7.24 -15.26
CA PHE A 28 -0.69 -8.67 -15.40
C PHE A 28 -1.57 -9.07 -16.59
N ARG A 29 -1.31 -10.28 -17.09
CA ARG A 29 -2.25 -11.01 -17.93
C ARG A 29 -2.75 -12.25 -17.19
N PRO A 30 -4.00 -12.65 -17.37
CA PRO A 30 -4.47 -13.94 -16.91
C PRO A 30 -3.69 -15.07 -17.62
N ALA A 31 -3.24 -16.07 -16.86
CA ALA A 31 -2.65 -17.29 -17.38
C ALA A 31 -3.21 -18.50 -16.61
N ALA A 32 -3.14 -19.71 -17.20
CA ALA A 32 -3.68 -20.91 -16.59
C ALA A 32 -2.97 -21.29 -15.25
N SER A 33 -1.73 -20.85 -15.08
CA SER A 33 -0.88 -21.08 -13.88
C SER A 33 -0.95 -19.94 -12.86
N GLY A 34 -1.81 -18.93 -13.05
CA GLY A 34 -1.83 -17.71 -12.25
C GLY A 34 -1.47 -16.47 -13.08
N PRO A 35 -1.41 -15.27 -12.49
CA PRO A 35 -1.09 -14.06 -13.22
C PRO A 35 0.35 -14.08 -13.74
N GLY A 36 0.56 -13.60 -14.98
CA GLY A 36 1.87 -13.38 -15.57
C GLY A 36 2.17 -11.89 -15.71
N LEU A 37 3.36 -11.44 -15.30
CA LEU A 37 3.82 -10.06 -15.46
C LEU A 37 4.01 -9.73 -16.94
N VAL A 38 3.39 -8.66 -17.43
CA VAL A 38 3.54 -8.21 -18.82
C VAL A 38 4.16 -6.82 -18.95
N ALA A 39 4.02 -5.99 -17.93
CA ALA A 39 4.62 -4.66 -17.92
C ALA A 39 5.04 -4.26 -16.51
N LEU A 40 6.20 -3.61 -16.40
CA LEU A 40 6.75 -3.05 -15.19
C LEU A 40 7.45 -1.74 -15.51
N GLY A 41 7.12 -0.68 -14.79
CA GLY A 41 7.77 0.62 -14.92
C GLY A 41 7.88 1.34 -13.59
N ILE A 42 9.04 1.96 -13.35
CA ILE A 42 9.27 2.78 -12.17
C ILE A 42 9.85 4.12 -12.65
N ALA A 43 9.27 5.23 -12.18
CA ALA A 43 9.80 6.55 -12.41
C ALA A 43 9.97 7.30 -11.09
N PRO A 44 11.06 8.05 -10.88
CA PRO A 44 11.26 8.83 -9.68
C PRO A 44 10.24 9.98 -9.62
N VAL A 45 9.85 10.31 -8.40
CA VAL A 45 9.10 11.53 -8.06
C VAL A 45 10.06 12.47 -7.36
N ALA A 46 10.10 13.73 -7.80
CA ALA A 46 10.97 14.73 -7.18
C ALA A 46 10.55 14.97 -5.70
N PRO A 47 11.49 15.36 -4.84
CA PRO A 47 11.16 15.73 -3.46
C PRO A 47 10.01 16.74 -3.39
N ASP A 48 9.18 16.61 -2.38
CA ASP A 48 8.03 17.48 -2.07
C ASP A 48 6.89 17.52 -3.11
N VAL A 49 6.96 16.76 -4.20
CA VAL A 49 5.83 16.63 -5.16
C VAL A 49 4.66 15.89 -4.51
N VAL A 50 4.94 14.83 -3.73
CA VAL A 50 3.95 14.13 -2.90
C VAL A 50 4.50 14.01 -1.49
N ALA A 51 3.83 14.62 -0.52
CA ALA A 51 4.22 14.59 0.89
C ALA A 51 3.09 14.03 1.77
N GLU A 52 3.39 12.99 2.55
CA GLU A 52 2.44 12.32 3.45
C GLU A 52 1.11 11.95 2.76
N GLY A 53 1.18 11.52 1.51
CA GLY A 53 0.01 11.19 0.69
C GLY A 53 -0.75 12.39 0.14
N THR A 54 -0.27 13.63 0.27
CA THR A 54 -0.86 14.83 -0.31
C THR A 54 -0.07 15.26 -1.54
N ILE A 55 -0.72 15.47 -2.66
CA ILE A 55 -0.11 15.98 -3.89
C ILE A 55 0.15 17.48 -3.73
N LYS A 56 1.39 17.92 -3.90
CA LYS A 56 1.81 19.32 -3.77
C LYS A 56 2.07 19.97 -5.12
N ASP A 57 2.50 19.18 -6.10
CA ASP A 57 2.79 19.63 -7.47
C ASP A 57 2.17 18.64 -8.47
N PRO A 58 0.87 18.83 -8.83
CA PRO A 58 0.17 17.97 -9.77
C PRO A 58 0.84 17.86 -11.15
N PRO A 59 1.32 18.95 -11.81
CA PRO A 59 1.99 18.85 -13.10
C PRO A 59 3.25 17.97 -13.07
N SER A 60 4.11 18.14 -12.06
CA SER A 60 5.33 17.33 -11.91
C SER A 60 4.98 15.85 -11.66
N LEU A 61 3.91 15.57 -10.91
CA LEU A 61 3.44 14.22 -10.68
C LEU A 61 2.87 13.58 -11.97
N ALA A 62 2.06 14.33 -12.74
CA ALA A 62 1.54 13.86 -14.02
C ALA A 62 2.68 13.49 -14.99
N GLU A 63 3.76 14.24 -14.99
CA GLU A 63 4.94 13.92 -15.81
C GLU A 63 5.66 12.66 -15.32
N ALA A 64 5.80 12.47 -14.00
CA ALA A 64 6.36 11.25 -13.43
C ALA A 64 5.50 10.02 -13.78
N ILE A 65 4.16 10.16 -13.76
CA ILE A 65 3.23 9.09 -14.19
C ILE A 65 3.47 8.76 -15.67
N LYS A 66 3.55 9.75 -16.56
CA LYS A 66 3.83 9.53 -17.99
C LYS A 66 5.16 8.82 -18.20
N GLN A 67 6.19 9.17 -17.45
CA GLN A 67 7.50 8.49 -17.51
C GLN A 67 7.40 7.04 -17.06
N ALA A 68 6.68 6.73 -15.96
CA ALA A 68 6.49 5.37 -15.49
C ALA A 68 5.74 4.51 -16.53
N ILE A 69 4.69 5.06 -17.13
CA ILE A 69 3.93 4.44 -18.23
C ILE A 69 4.82 4.18 -19.45
N GLY A 70 5.62 5.17 -19.85
CA GLY A 70 6.56 5.04 -20.97
C GLY A 70 7.59 3.93 -20.74
N ARG A 71 8.12 3.81 -19.51
CA ARG A 71 9.07 2.75 -19.12
C ARG A 71 8.42 1.38 -19.09
N ALA A 72 7.17 1.30 -18.58
CA ALA A 72 6.41 0.05 -18.54
C ALA A 72 5.97 -0.42 -19.94
N GLY A 73 5.72 0.50 -20.87
CA GLY A 73 5.24 0.18 -22.21
C GLY A 73 3.80 -0.32 -22.23
N VAL A 74 2.98 -0.05 -21.21
CA VAL A 74 1.56 -0.41 -21.17
C VAL A 74 0.78 0.25 -22.31
N LYS A 75 -0.23 -0.45 -22.83
CA LYS A 75 -1.04 0.01 -23.98
C LYS A 75 -2.43 0.47 -23.58
N THR A 76 -2.97 -0.11 -22.50
CA THR A 76 -4.25 0.31 -21.95
C THR A 76 -4.12 1.65 -21.21
N LYS A 77 -5.24 2.36 -21.10
CA LYS A 77 -5.35 3.57 -20.28
C LYS A 77 -6.03 3.33 -18.93
N GLU A 78 -6.60 2.13 -18.75
CA GLU A 78 -7.41 1.78 -17.60
C GLU A 78 -6.50 1.48 -16.40
N ALA A 79 -6.50 2.37 -15.39
CA ALA A 79 -5.65 2.29 -14.23
C ALA A 79 -6.44 1.95 -12.95
N ALA A 80 -5.91 1.04 -12.13
CA ALA A 80 -6.27 0.91 -10.73
C ALA A 80 -5.26 1.71 -9.91
N ILE A 81 -5.73 2.69 -9.13
CA ILE A 81 -4.91 3.57 -8.31
C ILE A 81 -5.16 3.34 -6.83
N GLY A 82 -4.19 3.65 -5.99
CA GLY A 82 -4.31 3.60 -4.55
C GLY A 82 -4.31 4.98 -3.90
N VAL A 83 -4.94 5.06 -2.73
CA VAL A 83 -4.90 6.24 -1.86
C VAL A 83 -4.46 5.86 -0.46
N SER A 84 -3.74 6.77 0.21
CA SER A 84 -3.25 6.60 1.58
C SER A 84 -3.10 7.95 2.28
N GLY A 85 -2.78 7.93 3.59
CA GLY A 85 -2.47 9.12 4.37
C GLY A 85 -3.62 9.63 5.23
N ARG A 86 -3.46 10.83 5.82
CA ARG A 86 -4.28 11.34 6.93
C ARG A 86 -5.77 11.56 6.61
N GLU A 87 -6.12 11.69 5.34
CA GLU A 87 -7.50 11.91 4.88
C GLU A 87 -8.26 10.61 4.60
N LEU A 88 -7.60 9.47 4.86
CA LEU A 88 -8.15 8.12 4.86
C LEU A 88 -8.33 7.65 6.30
N ILE A 89 -9.54 7.22 6.63
CA ILE A 89 -9.89 6.64 7.93
C ILE A 89 -10.35 5.21 7.70
N ILE A 90 -9.75 4.30 8.43
CA ILE A 90 -10.14 2.88 8.43
C ILE A 90 -10.45 2.51 9.88
N LYS A 91 -11.64 1.98 10.12
CA LYS A 91 -12.12 1.63 11.46
C LYS A 91 -12.81 0.28 11.46
N LYS A 92 -12.47 -0.54 12.45
CA LYS A 92 -13.29 -1.69 12.82
C LYS A 92 -14.45 -1.19 13.68
N VAL A 93 -15.68 -1.51 13.28
CA VAL A 93 -16.90 -1.15 14.01
C VAL A 93 -17.77 -2.39 14.21
N GLN A 94 -18.61 -2.35 15.22
CA GLN A 94 -19.57 -3.40 15.49
C GLN A 94 -20.97 -2.79 15.50
N ILE A 95 -21.88 -3.39 14.72
CA ILE A 95 -23.29 -3.00 14.69
C ILE A 95 -24.18 -4.20 14.98
N PRO A 96 -25.43 -4.00 15.42
CA PRO A 96 -26.43 -5.08 15.45
C PRO A 96 -26.61 -5.68 14.05
N GLU A 97 -26.92 -6.98 13.99
CA GLU A 97 -27.21 -7.62 12.72
C GLU A 97 -28.48 -7.01 12.10
N VAL A 98 -28.36 -6.52 10.88
CA VAL A 98 -29.44 -5.90 10.12
C VAL A 98 -29.62 -6.58 8.76
N PRO A 99 -30.82 -6.51 8.15
CA PRO A 99 -31.02 -6.97 6.78
C PRO A 99 -30.10 -6.26 5.78
N ALA A 100 -29.66 -6.97 4.73
CA ALA A 100 -28.73 -6.42 3.74
C ALA A 100 -29.18 -5.09 3.11
N LYS A 101 -30.50 -4.88 2.94
CA LYS A 101 -31.06 -3.62 2.42
C LYS A 101 -30.91 -2.42 3.36
N GLU A 102 -30.73 -2.67 4.66
CA GLU A 102 -30.59 -1.65 5.71
C GLU A 102 -29.11 -1.45 6.12
N LEU A 103 -28.23 -2.33 5.67
CA LEU A 103 -26.83 -2.37 6.11
C LEU A 103 -26.08 -1.08 5.77
N ARG A 104 -26.30 -0.53 4.57
CA ARG A 104 -25.65 0.72 4.16
C ARG A 104 -26.01 1.90 5.07
N ASP A 105 -27.29 2.03 5.41
CA ASP A 105 -27.77 3.13 6.25
C ASP A 105 -27.27 2.94 7.69
N ALA A 106 -27.27 1.70 8.21
CA ALA A 106 -26.72 1.38 9.52
C ALA A 106 -25.23 1.67 9.62
N VAL A 107 -24.44 1.32 8.59
CA VAL A 107 -23.01 1.62 8.52
C VAL A 107 -22.78 3.11 8.45
N GLN A 108 -23.57 3.86 7.68
CA GLN A 108 -23.44 5.31 7.60
C GLN A 108 -23.69 5.98 8.95
N LEU A 109 -24.72 5.56 9.65
CA LEU A 109 -25.05 6.08 10.99
C LEU A 109 -23.94 5.80 12.00
N GLU A 110 -23.39 4.57 11.99
CA GLU A 110 -22.28 4.20 12.87
C GLU A 110 -20.99 4.96 12.53
N ALA A 111 -20.72 5.16 11.23
CA ALA A 111 -19.55 5.88 10.75
C ALA A 111 -19.50 7.33 11.25
N GLU A 112 -20.64 8.00 11.41
CA GLU A 112 -20.73 9.38 11.94
C GLU A 112 -20.09 9.52 13.32
N HIS A 113 -20.09 8.46 14.14
CA HIS A 113 -19.49 8.46 15.47
C HIS A 113 -17.98 8.28 15.47
N HIS A 114 -17.41 7.75 14.38
CA HIS A 114 -16.01 7.32 14.32
C HIS A 114 -15.16 8.12 13.34
N ILE A 115 -15.79 8.82 12.39
CA ILE A 115 -15.11 9.56 11.33
C ILE A 115 -15.09 11.05 11.68
N PRO A 116 -13.89 11.69 11.72
CA PRO A 116 -13.76 13.11 12.10
C PRO A 116 -14.09 14.06 10.94
N PHE A 117 -14.81 13.60 9.92
CA PHE A 117 -15.25 14.36 8.74
C PHE A 117 -16.75 14.25 8.59
N ALA A 118 -17.37 15.26 7.97
CA ALA A 118 -18.79 15.17 7.61
C ALA A 118 -18.99 14.02 6.58
N ILE A 119 -20.05 13.23 6.74
CA ILE A 119 -20.29 12.05 5.89
C ILE A 119 -20.50 12.44 4.43
N ASP A 120 -21.06 13.60 4.16
CA ASP A 120 -21.25 14.15 2.82
C ASP A 120 -19.93 14.60 2.15
N GLU A 121 -18.85 14.77 2.92
CA GLU A 121 -17.51 15.11 2.42
C GLU A 121 -16.64 13.88 2.11
N VAL A 122 -17.08 12.66 2.44
CA VAL A 122 -16.31 11.43 2.23
C VAL A 122 -16.97 10.47 1.25
N PHE A 123 -16.14 9.65 0.60
CA PHE A 123 -16.59 8.37 0.07
C PHE A 123 -16.52 7.36 1.21
N LEU A 124 -17.61 6.64 1.42
CA LEU A 124 -17.76 5.63 2.46
C LEU A 124 -17.96 4.26 1.81
N ASP A 125 -17.16 3.30 2.24
CA ASP A 125 -17.32 1.89 1.87
C ASP A 125 -17.09 1.00 3.09
N TYR A 126 -17.47 -0.28 3.01
CA TYR A 126 -17.33 -1.21 4.12
C TYR A 126 -17.17 -2.64 3.67
N HIS A 127 -16.53 -3.43 4.51
CA HIS A 127 -16.43 -4.88 4.37
C HIS A 127 -16.90 -5.58 5.65
N VAL A 128 -17.72 -6.64 5.52
CA VAL A 128 -18.22 -7.42 6.66
C VAL A 128 -17.17 -8.48 7.01
N VAL A 129 -16.54 -8.33 8.17
CA VAL A 129 -15.50 -9.26 8.64
C VAL A 129 -16.12 -10.52 9.27
N SER A 130 -17.16 -10.33 10.10
CA SER A 130 -17.83 -11.45 10.76
C SER A 130 -19.28 -11.16 11.12
N ARG A 131 -20.05 -12.22 11.32
CA ARG A 131 -21.43 -12.17 11.84
C ARG A 131 -21.54 -13.22 12.95
N ARG A 132 -21.73 -12.78 14.18
CA ARG A 132 -21.82 -13.66 15.36
C ARG A 132 -22.75 -13.06 16.41
N ASP A 133 -23.53 -13.90 17.06
CA ASP A 133 -24.36 -13.55 18.22
C ASP A 133 -25.31 -12.34 17.99
N GLY A 134 -25.84 -12.20 16.77
CA GLY A 134 -26.72 -11.07 16.41
C GLY A 134 -25.99 -9.74 16.20
N ALA A 135 -24.68 -9.76 16.08
CA ALA A 135 -23.86 -8.60 15.75
C ALA A 135 -23.02 -8.83 14.47
N MET A 136 -22.68 -7.75 13.81
CA MET A 136 -21.81 -7.73 12.64
C MET A 136 -20.57 -6.91 12.96
N GLU A 137 -19.39 -7.46 12.70
CA GLU A 137 -18.13 -6.72 12.68
C GLU A 137 -17.82 -6.28 11.26
N LEU A 138 -17.48 -5.01 11.10
CA LEU A 138 -17.17 -4.44 9.80
C LEU A 138 -15.86 -3.63 9.87
N ILE A 139 -15.14 -3.63 8.76
CA ILE A 139 -14.15 -2.59 8.47
C ILE A 139 -14.86 -1.52 7.67
N VAL A 140 -14.89 -0.31 8.20
CA VAL A 140 -15.43 0.88 7.54
C VAL A 140 -14.28 1.72 7.03
N VAL A 141 -14.39 2.16 5.78
CA VAL A 141 -13.39 2.98 5.10
C VAL A 141 -14.04 4.30 4.70
N ALA A 142 -13.42 5.39 5.09
CA ALA A 142 -13.84 6.73 4.68
C ALA A 142 -12.63 7.50 4.14
N VAL A 143 -12.75 8.05 2.95
CA VAL A 143 -11.73 8.90 2.34
C VAL A 143 -12.36 10.22 1.90
N LYS A 144 -11.70 11.34 2.15
CA LYS A 144 -12.20 12.65 1.68
C LYS A 144 -12.38 12.64 0.17
N LYS A 145 -13.55 13.12 -0.29
CA LYS A 145 -13.85 13.25 -1.72
C LYS A 145 -12.83 14.13 -2.44
N SER A 146 -12.38 15.22 -1.80
CA SER A 146 -11.34 16.09 -2.33
C SER A 146 -10.05 15.35 -2.68
N LYS A 147 -9.60 14.43 -1.80
CA LYS A 147 -8.41 13.61 -2.02
C LYS A 147 -8.56 12.68 -3.23
N VAL A 148 -9.69 11.98 -3.33
CA VAL A 148 -9.95 11.10 -4.48
C VAL A 148 -9.99 11.89 -5.78
N VAL A 149 -10.68 13.04 -5.79
CA VAL A 149 -10.76 13.93 -6.97
C VAL A 149 -9.38 14.46 -7.36
N GLU A 150 -8.53 14.81 -6.39
CA GLU A 150 -7.16 15.26 -6.66
C GLU A 150 -6.32 14.16 -7.33
N TYR A 151 -6.34 12.93 -6.81
CA TYR A 151 -5.62 11.81 -7.38
C TYR A 151 -6.14 11.41 -8.76
N VAL A 152 -7.47 11.31 -8.92
CA VAL A 152 -8.12 11.07 -10.21
C VAL A 152 -7.72 12.13 -11.22
N GLY A 153 -7.79 13.42 -10.85
CA GLY A 153 -7.45 14.53 -11.75
C GLY A 153 -6.02 14.47 -12.28
N VAL A 154 -5.03 14.16 -11.45
CA VAL A 154 -3.64 14.02 -11.88
C VAL A 154 -3.43 12.82 -12.80
N VAL A 155 -4.13 11.71 -12.55
CA VAL A 155 -4.08 10.53 -13.40
C VAL A 155 -4.71 10.80 -14.77
N GLU A 156 -5.84 11.53 -14.80
CA GLU A 156 -6.48 12.00 -16.03
C GLU A 156 -5.59 12.99 -16.80
N GLU A 157 -4.89 13.90 -16.11
CA GLU A 157 -3.90 14.83 -16.71
C GLU A 157 -2.73 14.06 -17.36
N ALA A 158 -2.37 12.91 -16.81
CA ALA A 158 -1.39 12.01 -17.42
C ALA A 158 -1.93 11.26 -18.66
N GLY A 159 -3.23 11.43 -19.02
CA GLY A 159 -3.89 10.81 -20.17
C GLY A 159 -4.42 9.39 -19.91
N LEU A 160 -4.62 9.03 -18.65
CA LEU A 160 -5.11 7.74 -18.20
C LEU A 160 -6.58 7.83 -17.75
N ASN A 161 -7.21 6.68 -17.52
CA ASN A 161 -8.57 6.54 -17.03
C ASN A 161 -8.53 5.73 -15.71
N PRO A 162 -8.67 6.34 -14.54
CA PRO A 162 -8.74 5.62 -13.28
C PRO A 162 -10.10 4.94 -13.14
N VAL A 163 -10.11 3.61 -13.27
CA VAL A 163 -11.33 2.78 -13.22
C VAL A 163 -11.55 2.11 -11.87
N VAL A 164 -10.50 2.07 -11.03
CA VAL A 164 -10.54 1.61 -9.64
C VAL A 164 -9.76 2.60 -8.79
N VAL A 165 -10.34 2.99 -7.65
CA VAL A 165 -9.64 3.67 -6.56
C VAL A 165 -9.71 2.76 -5.35
N ASP A 166 -8.57 2.25 -4.91
CA ASP A 166 -8.43 1.35 -3.77
C ASP A 166 -7.65 2.02 -2.64
N VAL A 167 -7.53 1.35 -1.51
CA VAL A 167 -6.68 1.75 -0.40
C VAL A 167 -5.35 1.01 -0.50
N ASP A 168 -4.22 1.73 -0.42
CA ASP A 168 -2.88 1.14 -0.53
C ASP A 168 -2.67 -0.04 0.45
N GLY A 169 -3.18 0.08 1.69
CA GLY A 169 -3.11 -0.98 2.69
C GLY A 169 -3.87 -2.24 2.28
N PHE A 170 -5.00 -2.11 1.58
CA PHE A 170 -5.74 -3.26 1.07
C PHE A 170 -5.10 -3.85 -0.18
N ALA A 171 -4.57 -3.02 -1.06
CA ALA A 171 -3.76 -3.49 -2.18
C ALA A 171 -2.55 -4.32 -1.66
N LEU A 172 -1.92 -3.88 -0.58
CA LEU A 172 -0.87 -4.67 0.10
C LEU A 172 -1.41 -6.03 0.59
N GLY A 173 -2.64 -6.10 1.07
CA GLY A 173 -3.33 -7.35 1.43
C GLY A 173 -3.57 -8.24 0.23
N ASN A 174 -4.10 -7.69 -0.88
CA ASN A 174 -4.42 -8.45 -2.10
C ASN A 174 -3.19 -9.18 -2.66
N GLN A 175 -2.02 -8.52 -2.70
CA GLN A 175 -0.79 -9.18 -3.16
C GLN A 175 -0.32 -10.25 -2.17
N PHE A 176 -0.49 -10.04 -0.86
CA PHE A 176 -0.12 -11.02 0.14
C PHE A 176 -0.97 -12.30 0.02
N GLU A 177 -2.26 -12.15 -0.10
CA GLU A 177 -3.22 -13.27 -0.27
C GLU A 177 -2.90 -14.10 -1.53
N LEU A 178 -2.63 -13.44 -2.67
CA LEU A 178 -2.21 -14.13 -3.89
C LEU A 178 -0.98 -15.02 -3.66
N ASN A 179 0.01 -14.52 -2.93
CA ASN A 179 1.28 -15.22 -2.74
C ASN A 179 1.26 -16.22 -1.57
N HIS A 180 0.30 -16.09 -0.64
CA HIS A 180 0.19 -16.91 0.57
C HIS A 180 -1.25 -17.44 0.80
N PRO A 181 -1.89 -18.12 -0.18
CA PRO A 181 -3.30 -18.56 -0.06
C PRO A 181 -3.52 -19.60 1.05
N ASP A 182 -2.46 -20.30 1.46
CA ASP A 182 -2.53 -21.32 2.52
C ASP A 182 -2.13 -20.76 3.89
N GLN A 183 -2.10 -19.41 4.04
CA GLN A 183 -1.76 -18.79 5.32
C GLN A 183 -2.75 -19.24 6.39
N ALA A 184 -2.20 -19.77 7.49
CA ALA A 184 -2.98 -20.25 8.63
C ALA A 184 -3.78 -19.12 9.29
N ASP A 185 -4.70 -19.49 10.22
CA ASP A 185 -5.55 -18.56 10.98
C ASP A 185 -4.79 -17.57 11.89
N GLU A 186 -3.47 -17.54 11.81
CA GLU A 186 -2.62 -16.63 12.55
C GLU A 186 -2.61 -15.23 11.91
N ALA A 187 -2.71 -14.20 12.76
CA ALA A 187 -2.66 -12.82 12.26
C ALA A 187 -1.25 -12.45 11.77
N VAL A 188 -1.18 -11.91 10.55
CA VAL A 188 0.05 -11.41 9.92
C VAL A 188 -0.05 -9.90 9.76
N ALA A 189 0.95 -9.17 10.25
CA ALA A 189 1.06 -7.75 10.01
C ALA A 189 1.87 -7.48 8.73
N LEU A 190 1.26 -6.84 7.76
CA LEU A 190 1.89 -6.32 6.57
C LEU A 190 2.25 -4.86 6.82
N ILE A 191 3.53 -4.51 6.71
CA ILE A 191 4.01 -3.14 6.94
C ILE A 191 4.74 -2.65 5.69
N ASP A 192 4.13 -1.74 4.95
CA ASP A 192 4.77 -1.07 3.82
C ASP A 192 5.43 0.23 4.30
N ILE A 193 6.77 0.25 4.32
CA ILE A 193 7.55 1.41 4.71
C ILE A 193 7.95 2.17 3.44
N GLY A 194 7.10 3.14 3.06
CA GLY A 194 7.33 4.02 1.93
C GLY A 194 8.35 5.13 2.23
N ALA A 195 8.41 6.15 1.39
CA ALA A 195 9.28 7.30 1.62
C ALA A 195 8.73 8.26 2.69
N SER A 196 7.42 8.54 2.71
CA SER A 196 6.82 9.50 3.65
C SER A 196 5.63 8.93 4.45
N VAL A 197 5.09 7.77 4.07
CA VAL A 197 3.98 7.10 4.76
C VAL A 197 4.32 5.65 4.96
N MET A 198 4.14 5.16 6.18
CA MET A 198 4.12 3.76 6.53
C MET A 198 2.67 3.28 6.61
N LYS A 199 2.35 2.21 5.91
CA LYS A 199 1.02 1.61 5.89
C LYS A 199 1.08 0.26 6.60
N THR A 200 0.17 0.04 7.53
CA THR A 200 0.04 -1.22 8.25
C THR A 200 -1.30 -1.84 7.90
N ASN A 201 -1.30 -3.12 7.54
CA ASN A 201 -2.50 -3.93 7.37
C ASN A 201 -2.32 -5.25 8.11
N VAL A 202 -3.22 -5.58 9.02
CA VAL A 202 -3.22 -6.89 9.70
C VAL A 202 -4.23 -7.78 9.00
N MET A 203 -3.73 -8.89 8.49
CA MET A 203 -4.50 -9.91 7.78
C MET A 203 -4.72 -11.13 8.66
N ARG A 204 -5.90 -11.74 8.57
CA ARG A 204 -6.21 -13.03 9.16
C ARG A 204 -7.19 -13.79 8.26
N ALA A 205 -6.91 -15.05 8.00
CA ALA A 205 -7.77 -15.92 7.18
C ALA A 205 -8.21 -15.27 5.85
N GLY A 206 -7.29 -14.58 5.14
CA GLY A 206 -7.56 -13.90 3.87
C GLY A 206 -8.28 -12.55 3.98
N ALA A 207 -8.62 -12.10 5.18
CA ALA A 207 -9.30 -10.83 5.38
C ALA A 207 -8.43 -9.78 6.10
N SER A 208 -8.58 -8.52 5.73
CA SER A 208 -8.04 -7.40 6.47
C SER A 208 -8.89 -7.19 7.73
N ILE A 209 -8.27 -7.25 8.91
CA ILE A 209 -8.95 -7.05 10.19
C ILE A 209 -8.55 -5.75 10.88
N PHE A 210 -7.50 -5.09 10.39
CA PHE A 210 -7.04 -3.80 10.86
C PHE A 210 -6.15 -3.14 9.81
N ALA A 211 -6.30 -1.84 9.60
CA ALA A 211 -5.37 -1.08 8.77
C ALA A 211 -5.15 0.33 9.34
N ARG A 212 -3.94 0.86 9.15
CA ARG A 212 -3.56 2.19 9.62
C ARG A 212 -2.41 2.76 8.81
N ASP A 213 -2.52 4.05 8.48
CA ASP A 213 -1.45 4.83 7.88
C ASP A 213 -0.77 5.73 8.91
N ILE A 214 0.54 5.84 8.85
CA ILE A 214 1.37 6.62 9.77
C ILE A 214 2.31 7.50 8.93
N PRO A 215 2.41 8.81 9.21
CA PRO A 215 3.33 9.72 8.50
C PRO A 215 4.77 9.47 8.98
N PHE A 216 5.35 8.37 8.54
CA PHE A 216 6.71 7.93 8.82
C PHE A 216 7.25 7.15 7.61
N GLY A 217 8.54 7.27 7.31
CA GLY A 217 9.12 6.51 6.21
C GLY A 217 10.61 6.79 5.99
N GLY A 218 11.10 6.44 4.80
CA GLY A 218 12.49 6.57 4.40
C GLY A 218 13.05 8.00 4.47
N ASN A 219 12.19 9.01 4.33
CA ASN A 219 12.58 10.41 4.44
C ASN A 219 13.05 10.78 5.86
N ASN A 220 12.54 10.12 6.91
CA ASN A 220 13.03 10.30 8.27
C ASN A 220 14.50 9.88 8.38
N TYR A 221 14.89 8.77 7.74
CA TYR A 221 16.28 8.32 7.67
C TYR A 221 17.16 9.30 6.92
N THR A 222 16.72 9.75 5.75
CA THR A 222 17.47 10.74 4.93
C THR A 222 17.68 12.03 5.71
N GLN A 223 16.66 12.53 6.40
CA GLN A 223 16.75 13.72 7.23
C GLN A 223 17.74 13.54 8.41
N ALA A 224 17.68 12.41 9.09
CA ALA A 224 18.59 12.12 10.19
C ALA A 224 20.05 12.05 9.73
N ILE A 225 20.32 11.41 8.58
CA ILE A 225 21.65 11.36 7.97
C ILE A 225 22.12 12.78 7.60
N THR A 226 21.26 13.58 6.95
CA THR A 226 21.54 14.97 6.60
C THR A 226 21.95 15.79 7.86
N GLN A 227 21.22 15.65 8.94
CA GLN A 227 21.48 16.36 10.19
C GLN A 227 22.76 15.87 10.90
N HIS A 228 22.98 14.55 10.90
CA HIS A 228 24.12 13.93 11.57
C HIS A 228 25.44 14.25 10.87
N LEU A 229 25.48 14.06 9.53
CA LEU A 229 26.70 14.22 8.74
C LEU A 229 26.89 15.63 8.14
N LYS A 230 25.88 16.49 8.24
CA LYS A 230 25.87 17.85 7.64
C LYS A 230 26.08 17.84 6.12
N ILE A 231 25.52 16.86 5.43
CA ILE A 231 25.54 16.69 3.97
C ILE A 231 24.20 17.04 3.33
N PRO A 232 24.14 17.37 2.04
CA PRO A 232 22.87 17.58 1.33
C PRO A 232 21.94 16.36 1.37
N ALA A 233 20.63 16.58 1.33
CA ALA A 233 19.64 15.52 1.37
C ALA A 233 19.78 14.51 0.20
N GLU A 234 20.14 14.98 -0.99
CA GLU A 234 20.40 14.12 -2.14
C GLU A 234 21.58 13.17 -1.90
N GLN A 235 22.67 13.67 -1.31
CA GLN A 235 23.83 12.87 -0.93
C GLN A 235 23.49 11.90 0.19
N ALA A 236 22.69 12.33 1.17
CA ALA A 236 22.21 11.48 2.27
C ALA A 236 21.32 10.34 1.75
N GLU A 237 20.41 10.62 0.81
CA GLU A 237 19.58 9.61 0.17
C GLU A 237 20.41 8.60 -0.62
N ALA A 238 21.36 9.08 -1.42
CA ALA A 238 22.27 8.23 -2.20
C ALA A 238 23.12 7.33 -1.27
N ALA A 239 23.66 7.87 -0.17
CA ALA A 239 24.39 7.10 0.83
C ALA A 239 23.50 6.03 1.50
N LYS A 240 22.27 6.38 1.87
CA LYS A 240 21.28 5.44 2.43
C LYS A 240 20.98 4.29 1.48
N LEU A 241 20.94 4.55 0.18
CA LEU A 241 20.75 3.55 -0.87
C LEU A 241 22.01 2.75 -1.21
N GLY A 242 23.11 2.93 -0.46
CA GLY A 242 24.37 2.22 -0.64
C GLY A 242 25.20 2.70 -1.84
N GLN A 243 24.91 3.86 -2.40
CA GLN A 243 25.70 4.45 -3.48
C GLN A 243 27.00 5.04 -2.92
N ASP A 244 28.08 4.93 -3.67
CA ASP A 244 29.35 5.53 -3.30
C ASP A 244 29.31 7.06 -3.52
N VAL A 245 29.15 7.78 -2.44
CA VAL A 245 29.13 9.26 -2.41
C VAL A 245 30.18 9.81 -1.44
N GLY A 246 31.21 9.03 -1.15
CA GLY A 246 32.29 9.40 -0.23
C GLY A 246 31.90 9.33 1.26
N VAL A 247 30.78 8.65 1.58
CA VAL A 247 30.31 8.40 2.96
C VAL A 247 30.38 6.91 3.23
N THR A 248 31.03 6.52 4.34
CA THR A 248 31.12 5.12 4.74
C THR A 248 29.82 4.68 5.41
N TRP A 249 29.47 3.39 5.31
CA TRP A 249 28.30 2.83 5.98
C TRP A 249 28.36 3.06 7.50
N ASP A 250 29.50 2.87 8.14
CA ASP A 250 29.69 3.07 9.58
C ASP A 250 29.35 4.50 10.04
N ALA A 251 29.54 5.50 9.19
CA ALA A 251 29.17 6.87 9.48
C ALA A 251 27.64 7.09 9.49
N LEU A 252 26.89 6.25 8.79
CA LEU A 252 25.42 6.30 8.76
C LEU A 252 24.79 5.64 9.99
N VAL A 253 25.41 4.60 10.55
CA VAL A 253 24.83 3.73 11.58
C VAL A 253 24.17 4.51 12.73
N PRO A 254 24.79 5.54 13.36
CA PRO A 254 24.15 6.25 14.48
C PRO A 254 22.81 6.92 14.10
N ALA A 255 22.75 7.49 12.89
CA ALA A 255 21.52 8.10 12.39
C ALA A 255 20.46 7.02 12.05
N LEU A 256 20.87 5.92 11.43
CA LEU A 256 19.99 4.80 11.09
C LEU A 256 19.39 4.15 12.33
N GLU A 257 20.20 3.87 13.36
CA GLU A 257 19.74 3.28 14.62
C GLU A 257 18.74 4.20 15.36
N THR A 258 18.97 5.51 15.36
CA THR A 258 18.05 6.47 15.98
C THR A 258 16.67 6.39 15.33
N VAL A 259 16.60 6.45 14.01
CA VAL A 259 15.33 6.40 13.27
C VAL A 259 14.69 5.02 13.34
N SER A 260 15.49 3.94 13.31
CA SER A 260 14.95 2.57 13.46
C SER A 260 14.29 2.36 14.83
N ARG A 261 14.80 2.99 15.87
CA ARG A 261 14.18 2.98 17.20
C ARG A 261 12.85 3.76 17.20
N GLU A 262 12.80 4.92 16.55
CA GLU A 262 11.56 5.68 16.40
C GLU A 262 10.51 4.88 15.57
N LEU A 263 10.92 4.28 14.46
CA LEU A 263 10.08 3.37 13.68
C LEU A 263 9.50 2.25 14.54
N SER A 264 10.36 1.58 15.31
CA SER A 264 9.93 0.50 16.19
C SER A 264 8.88 0.95 17.21
N LEU A 265 9.03 2.14 17.79
CA LEU A 265 8.04 2.70 18.72
C LEU A 265 6.71 3.02 18.05
N GLU A 266 6.71 3.55 16.82
CA GLU A 266 5.46 3.83 16.08
C GLU A 266 4.72 2.53 15.72
N VAL A 267 5.45 1.49 15.31
CA VAL A 267 4.85 0.18 15.04
C VAL A 267 4.32 -0.44 16.34
N GLN A 268 5.07 -0.37 17.44
CA GLN A 268 4.60 -0.88 18.74
C GLN A 268 3.30 -0.20 19.18
N ARG A 269 3.21 1.13 19.09
CA ARG A 269 1.96 1.86 19.37
C ARG A 269 0.79 1.39 18.49
N THR A 270 1.08 1.05 17.24
CA THR A 270 0.08 0.52 16.32
C THR A 270 -0.40 -0.87 16.75
N PHE A 271 0.52 -1.74 17.16
CA PHE A 271 0.19 -3.07 17.68
C PHE A 271 -0.54 -3.02 19.02
N ASP A 272 -0.16 -2.12 19.92
CA ASP A 272 -0.86 -1.91 21.19
C ASP A 272 -2.31 -1.44 20.94
N TYR A 273 -2.49 -0.54 19.97
CA TYR A 273 -3.84 -0.11 19.57
C TYR A 273 -4.63 -1.27 18.94
N PHE A 274 -4.02 -2.04 18.03
CA PHE A 274 -4.64 -3.24 17.47
C PHE A 274 -5.06 -4.23 18.57
N ALA A 275 -4.18 -4.56 19.50
CA ALA A 275 -4.47 -5.47 20.61
C ALA A 275 -5.61 -4.97 21.52
N SER A 276 -5.78 -3.65 21.65
CA SER A 276 -6.89 -3.06 22.42
C SER A 276 -8.25 -3.14 21.71
N THR A 277 -8.25 -3.35 20.41
CA THR A 277 -9.47 -3.40 19.56
C THR A 277 -9.80 -4.79 19.02
N ALA A 278 -8.88 -5.73 19.13
CA ALA A 278 -8.99 -7.10 18.61
C ALA A 278 -8.92 -8.10 19.77
N ASP A 279 -10.00 -8.73 20.11
CA ASP A 279 -10.20 -9.71 21.20
C ASP A 279 -8.96 -10.62 21.51
N SER A 280 -7.86 -10.05 22.01
CA SER A 280 -6.61 -10.73 22.36
C SER A 280 -5.86 -11.41 21.20
N GLU A 281 -6.10 -11.00 19.96
CA GLU A 281 -5.36 -11.51 18.81
C GLU A 281 -3.88 -11.11 18.87
N ARG A 282 -3.01 -12.08 18.59
CA ARG A 282 -1.56 -11.85 18.55
C ARG A 282 -1.05 -11.92 17.13
N ILE A 283 -0.17 -10.99 16.78
CA ILE A 283 0.55 -11.01 15.52
C ILE A 283 1.66 -12.05 15.63
N GLY A 284 1.59 -13.10 14.80
CA GLY A 284 2.57 -14.18 14.79
C GLY A 284 3.73 -13.92 13.82
N LYS A 285 3.52 -13.07 12.81
CA LYS A 285 4.50 -12.80 11.76
C LYS A 285 4.34 -11.38 11.23
N ILE A 286 5.45 -10.79 10.79
CA ILE A 286 5.48 -9.48 10.14
C ILE A 286 6.10 -9.62 8.75
N VAL A 287 5.48 -9.02 7.75
CA VAL A 287 5.99 -8.94 6.38
C VAL A 287 6.23 -7.48 6.04
N LEU A 288 7.49 -7.12 5.77
CA LEU A 288 7.89 -5.77 5.41
C LEU A 288 7.88 -5.57 3.90
N ALA A 289 7.19 -4.54 3.46
CA ALA A 289 7.16 -4.04 2.09
C ALA A 289 7.65 -2.59 2.02
N GLY A 290 7.67 -2.02 0.81
CA GLY A 290 8.11 -0.66 0.56
C GLY A 290 9.61 -0.53 0.37
N GLY A 291 10.02 0.57 -0.25
CA GLY A 291 11.43 0.80 -0.58
C GLY A 291 12.34 0.85 0.65
N CYS A 292 11.86 1.44 1.75
CA CYS A 292 12.62 1.57 2.98
C CYS A 292 12.81 0.23 3.73
N SER A 293 11.98 -0.78 3.48
CA SER A 293 12.13 -2.12 4.08
C SER A 293 13.44 -2.80 3.68
N GLN A 294 14.02 -2.38 2.55
CA GLN A 294 15.28 -2.92 2.02
C GLN A 294 16.53 -2.32 2.67
N LEU A 295 16.36 -1.42 3.66
CA LEU A 295 17.51 -0.89 4.41
C LEU A 295 18.27 -2.04 5.09
N PRO A 296 19.58 -2.19 4.85
CA PRO A 296 20.37 -3.30 5.40
C PRO A 296 20.25 -3.41 6.92
N GLY A 297 19.94 -4.61 7.42
CA GLY A 297 19.82 -4.92 8.84
C GLY A 297 18.50 -4.49 9.50
N LEU A 298 17.60 -3.78 8.79
CA LEU A 298 16.35 -3.29 9.38
C LEU A 298 15.42 -4.45 9.81
N ALA A 299 15.23 -5.44 8.94
CA ALA A 299 14.36 -6.59 9.24
C ALA A 299 14.87 -7.38 10.47
N ASP A 300 16.17 -7.62 10.55
CA ASP A 300 16.80 -8.32 11.68
C ASP A 300 16.69 -7.52 12.98
N TYR A 301 16.91 -6.19 12.91
CA TYR A 301 16.74 -5.29 14.04
C TYR A 301 15.31 -5.33 14.58
N LEU A 302 14.31 -5.23 13.70
CA LEU A 302 12.90 -5.24 14.09
C LEU A 302 12.49 -6.60 14.63
N SER A 303 12.93 -7.70 14.02
CA SER A 303 12.66 -9.06 14.49
C SER A 303 13.21 -9.30 15.90
N SER A 304 14.46 -8.88 16.15
CA SER A 304 15.08 -9.01 17.47
C SER A 304 14.44 -8.10 18.54
N THR A 305 13.96 -6.92 18.12
CA THR A 305 13.34 -5.94 19.04
C THR A 305 11.95 -6.39 19.49
N TRP A 306 11.16 -6.96 18.57
CA TRP A 306 9.76 -7.37 18.87
C TRP A 306 9.62 -8.83 19.28
N GLY A 307 10.63 -9.67 19.03
CA GLY A 307 10.56 -11.11 19.25
C GLY A 307 9.54 -11.81 18.34
N ILE A 308 9.22 -11.20 17.21
CA ILE A 308 8.30 -11.70 16.18
C ILE A 308 9.10 -11.90 14.89
N PRO A 309 8.91 -13.02 14.15
CA PRO A 309 9.55 -13.21 12.85
C PRO A 309 9.22 -12.08 11.88
N VAL A 310 10.24 -11.48 11.28
CA VAL A 310 10.11 -10.40 10.28
C VAL A 310 10.76 -10.86 8.99
N GLU A 311 10.03 -10.80 7.88
CA GLU A 311 10.55 -11.11 6.55
C GLU A 311 10.21 -10.02 5.54
N LEU A 312 10.95 -9.98 4.43
CA LEU A 312 10.63 -9.07 3.32
C LEU A 312 9.53 -9.65 2.45
N ALA A 313 8.64 -8.77 1.97
CA ALA A 313 7.59 -9.14 1.03
C ALA A 313 8.18 -9.70 -0.28
N ARG A 314 7.54 -10.74 -0.80
CA ARG A 314 7.85 -11.38 -2.09
C ARG A 314 6.63 -11.29 -3.01
N PRO A 315 6.28 -10.09 -3.50
CA PRO A 315 5.01 -9.88 -4.18
C PRO A 315 4.88 -10.60 -5.52
N PHE A 316 5.96 -11.18 -6.04
CA PHE A 316 5.99 -11.94 -7.30
C PHE A 316 6.23 -13.45 -7.12
N GLU A 317 6.10 -13.99 -5.91
CA GLU A 317 6.45 -15.40 -5.62
C GLU A 317 5.58 -16.39 -6.43
N ARG A 318 4.30 -16.08 -6.64
CA ARG A 318 3.36 -16.86 -7.45
C ARG A 318 3.00 -16.20 -8.78
N ILE A 319 3.84 -15.29 -9.27
CA ILE A 319 3.64 -14.58 -10.52
C ILE A 319 4.72 -15.00 -11.51
N GLU A 320 4.33 -15.38 -12.72
CA GLU A 320 5.28 -15.66 -13.78
C GLU A 320 6.00 -14.37 -14.18
N VAL A 321 7.31 -14.29 -13.95
CA VAL A 321 8.14 -13.13 -14.28
C VAL A 321 9.00 -13.43 -15.49
N PRO A 322 8.79 -12.73 -16.63
CA PRO A 322 9.65 -12.88 -17.81
C PRO A 322 11.09 -12.46 -17.53
N PRO A 323 12.10 -13.06 -18.21
CA PRO A 323 13.52 -12.70 -18.04
C PRO A 323 13.80 -11.21 -18.18
N ALA A 324 13.06 -10.48 -19.03
CA ALA A 324 13.22 -9.05 -19.25
C ALA A 324 12.91 -8.21 -18.00
N HIS A 325 12.14 -8.72 -17.04
CA HIS A 325 11.76 -8.02 -15.80
C HIS A 325 12.43 -8.61 -14.56
N ALA A 326 13.17 -9.72 -14.67
CA ALA A 326 13.70 -10.46 -13.54
C ALA A 326 14.64 -9.61 -12.66
N GLU A 327 15.53 -8.83 -13.27
CA GLU A 327 16.46 -7.96 -12.55
C GLU A 327 15.72 -6.85 -11.79
N ALA A 328 14.76 -6.20 -12.44
CA ALA A 328 13.97 -5.13 -11.81
C ALA A 328 13.11 -5.65 -10.63
N VAL A 329 12.53 -6.85 -10.79
CA VAL A 329 11.77 -7.52 -9.72
C VAL A 329 12.70 -7.92 -8.56
N ALA A 330 13.89 -8.44 -8.84
CA ALA A 330 14.86 -8.79 -7.81
C ALA A 330 15.34 -7.56 -7.01
N ALA A 331 15.56 -6.44 -7.70
CA ALA A 331 16.03 -5.20 -7.08
C ALA A 331 14.95 -4.45 -6.30
N ALA A 332 13.72 -4.41 -6.79
CA ALA A 332 12.65 -3.56 -6.26
C ALA A 332 11.43 -4.34 -5.73
N GLY A 333 11.46 -5.66 -5.66
CA GLY A 333 10.31 -6.49 -5.32
C GLY A 333 9.49 -5.98 -4.13
N PRO A 334 10.05 -5.82 -2.93
CA PRO A 334 9.29 -5.30 -1.77
C PRO A 334 8.67 -3.93 -2.00
N ALA A 335 9.31 -3.05 -2.79
CA ALA A 335 8.80 -1.73 -3.11
C ALA A 335 7.62 -1.74 -4.10
N LEU A 336 7.39 -2.86 -4.80
CA LEU A 336 6.33 -3.04 -5.79
C LEU A 336 5.06 -3.66 -5.21
N ALA A 337 5.04 -4.00 -3.92
CA ALA A 337 3.95 -4.75 -3.31
C ALA A 337 2.56 -4.09 -3.49
N VAL A 338 2.45 -2.76 -3.29
CA VAL A 338 1.21 -2.02 -3.51
C VAL A 338 0.82 -2.03 -4.99
N ALA A 339 1.76 -1.78 -5.91
CA ALA A 339 1.49 -1.79 -7.35
C ALA A 339 1.02 -3.17 -7.84
N VAL A 340 1.59 -4.26 -7.28
CA VAL A 340 1.14 -5.64 -7.54
C VAL A 340 -0.29 -5.84 -7.08
N GLY A 341 -0.62 -5.43 -5.86
CA GLY A 341 -1.98 -5.56 -5.33
C GLY A 341 -3.01 -4.75 -6.11
N LEU A 342 -2.65 -3.53 -6.54
CA LEU A 342 -3.50 -2.71 -7.41
C LEU A 342 -3.70 -3.36 -8.79
N ALA A 343 -2.67 -4.00 -9.35
CA ALA A 343 -2.76 -4.67 -10.64
C ALA A 343 -3.67 -5.92 -10.64
N LEU A 344 -4.03 -6.42 -9.46
CA LEU A 344 -5.00 -7.51 -9.29
C LEU A 344 -6.46 -7.02 -9.32
N ARG A 345 -6.69 -5.70 -9.17
CA ARG A 345 -8.03 -5.13 -9.12
C ARG A 345 -8.67 -5.02 -10.51
N GLN A 346 -9.96 -5.26 -10.55
CA GLN A 346 -10.78 -5.13 -11.75
C GLN A 346 -11.96 -4.18 -11.50
N PRO A 347 -12.46 -3.47 -12.53
CA PRO A 347 -13.67 -2.66 -12.42
C PRO A 347 -14.85 -3.51 -11.94
N GLY A 348 -15.51 -3.03 -10.89
CA GLY A 348 -16.68 -3.72 -10.31
C GLY A 348 -16.37 -4.76 -9.25
N ASP A 349 -15.09 -4.98 -8.92
CA ASP A 349 -14.72 -5.75 -7.74
C ASP A 349 -15.34 -5.10 -6.50
N LYS A 350 -16.09 -5.89 -5.77
CA LYS A 350 -16.56 -5.50 -4.44
C LYS A 350 -15.78 -6.31 -3.41
N ALA A 351 -15.51 -5.72 -2.28
CA ALA A 351 -15.13 -6.48 -1.10
C ALA A 351 -16.35 -7.35 -0.74
N GLU A 352 -16.25 -8.67 -1.01
CA GLU A 352 -17.30 -9.63 -0.63
C GLU A 352 -17.35 -9.83 0.88
#